data_37fe5150eedbf5b0bb82712a69866a3c
#
_entry.id   37fe5150eedbf5b0bb82712a69866a3c
#
_cell.length_a   1.000
_cell.length_b   1.000
_cell.length_c   1.000
_cell.angle_alpha   90.00
_cell.angle_beta   90.00
_cell.angle_gamma   90.00
#
_symmetry.space_group_name_H-M   'P 1'
#
loop_
_entity.id
_entity.type
_entity.pdbx_description
1 polymer ?
#
loop_
_entity_poly.entity_id
_entity_poly.type
_entity_poly.pdbx_seq_one_letter_code
_entity_poly.pdbx_strand_id
1 'polypeptide(L)' 'MREFRLMEILDARGLSCPEPVIMLSKAMMSKENKYQMIVDSPTAKENVSNYGKKQGYNVNITEQNGEYTLTFTK' A
#
# COMPACT_ATOMS: atom_id res chain seq x y z
N MET A 1 -22.67 11.25 3.79
CA MET A 1 -22.16 10.78 3.84
C MET A 1 -21.52 10.31 3.95
N ARG A 2 -21.25 9.96 4.09
CA ARG A 2 -20.66 9.51 4.30
C ARG A 2 -20.04 8.74 4.27
N GLU A 3 -20.02 8.97 3.89
CA GLU A 3 -19.47 7.92 4.04
C GLU A 3 -18.31 7.83 4.76
N PHE A 4 -18.13 7.03 5.49
CA PHE A 4 -16.89 6.94 6.09
C PHE A 4 -16.28 5.63 5.77
N ARG A 5 -14.97 5.52 5.91
CA ARG A 5 -14.30 4.28 5.68
C ARG A 5 -13.39 3.97 6.80
N LEU A 6 -13.48 2.76 7.30
CA LEU A 6 -12.56 2.28 8.29
C LEU A 6 -11.23 1.98 7.70
N MET A 7 -11.22 1.61 6.43
CA MET A 7 -10.00 1.22 5.78
C MET A 7 -10.14 1.47 4.31
N GLU A 8 -9.12 2.05 3.74
CA GLU A 8 -9.13 2.34 2.32
C GLU A 8 -8.06 1.50 1.64
N ILE A 9 -8.44 0.82 0.57
CA ILE A 9 -7.50 0.01 -0.19
C ILE A 9 -7.06 0.81 -1.39
N LEU A 10 -5.75 1.01 -1.50
CA LEU A 10 -5.16 1.72 -2.61
C LEU A 10 -4.92 0.71 -3.73
N ASP A 11 -5.55 0.94 -4.87
CA ASP A 11 -5.45 0.01 -5.99
C ASP A 11 -4.35 0.50 -6.92
N ALA A 12 -3.20 -0.14 -6.85
CA ALA A 12 -2.07 0.22 -7.68
C ALA A 12 -1.76 -0.85 -8.72
N ARG A 13 -2.74 -1.68 -9.03
CA ARG A 13 -2.54 -2.69 -10.06
C ARG A 13 -2.38 -2.02 -11.41
N GLY A 14 -1.48 -2.56 -12.22
CA GLY A 14 -1.23 -2.02 -13.54
C GLY A 14 -0.35 -0.79 -13.57
N LEU A 15 0.08 -0.30 -12.41
CA LEU A 15 0.97 0.86 -12.36
C LEU A 15 2.40 0.40 -12.30
N SER A 16 3.28 1.15 -12.95
CA SER A 16 4.69 0.84 -12.89
C SER A 16 5.39 1.72 -11.87
N CYS A 17 6.51 1.20 -11.39
CA CYS A 17 7.33 1.94 -10.46
C CYS A 17 7.79 3.23 -11.12
N PRO A 18 7.77 4.38 -10.43
CA PRO A 18 7.57 4.51 -8.98
C PRO A 18 6.15 4.89 -8.57
N GLU A 19 5.16 4.71 -9.43
CA GLU A 19 3.83 5.22 -9.15
C GLU A 19 3.19 4.61 -7.92
N PRO A 20 3.31 3.29 -7.67
CA PRO A 20 2.73 2.76 -6.44
C PRO A 20 3.31 3.40 -5.18
N VAL A 21 4.62 3.66 -5.19
CA VAL A 21 5.26 4.30 -4.05
C VAL A 21 4.75 5.73 -3.88
N ILE A 22 4.59 6.44 -4.99
CA ILE A 22 4.07 7.80 -4.92
C ILE A 22 2.66 7.80 -4.36
N MET A 23 1.83 6.87 -4.81
CA MET A 23 0.47 6.76 -4.32
C MET A 23 0.46 6.51 -2.81
N LEU A 24 1.32 5.60 -2.35
CA LEU A 24 1.39 5.30 -0.93
C LEU A 24 1.89 6.51 -0.14
N SER A 25 2.88 7.21 -0.66
CA SER A 25 3.42 8.35 0.07
C SER A 25 2.37 9.45 0.24
N LYS A 26 1.54 9.64 -0.78
CA LYS A 26 0.47 10.62 -0.67
C LYS A 26 -0.57 10.19 0.35
N ALA A 27 -0.90 8.92 0.36
CA ALA A 27 -1.87 8.42 1.34
C ALA A 27 -1.32 8.57 2.75
N MET A 28 -0.03 8.32 2.93
CA MET A 28 0.57 8.39 4.26
C MET A 28 0.68 9.81 4.79
N MET A 29 0.45 10.80 3.95
CA MET A 29 0.43 12.17 4.42
C MET A 29 -0.72 12.43 5.38
N SER A 30 -1.76 11.63 5.35
CA SER A 30 -2.85 11.77 6.30
C SER A 30 -2.53 11.13 7.65
N LYS A 31 -1.41 10.44 7.77
CA LYS A 31 -0.89 9.92 9.03
C LYS A 31 -1.86 8.99 9.74
N GLU A 32 -2.46 8.11 8.98
CA GLU A 32 -3.33 7.11 9.57
C GLU A 32 -2.49 5.97 10.10
N ASN A 33 -3.10 5.14 10.94
CA ASN A 33 -2.39 4.02 11.53
C ASN A 33 -2.43 2.77 10.67
N LYS A 34 -3.25 2.77 9.64
CA LYS A 34 -3.40 1.57 8.84
C LYS A 34 -3.69 1.93 7.40
N TYR A 35 -3.02 1.23 6.49
CA TYR A 35 -3.24 1.38 5.06
C TYR A 35 -3.19 0.01 4.42
N GLN A 36 -3.84 -0.13 3.28
CA GLN A 36 -3.71 -1.32 2.44
C GLN A 36 -3.50 -0.91 1.00
N MET A 37 -2.70 -1.70 0.29
CA MET A 37 -2.44 -1.44 -1.11
C MET A 37 -2.38 -2.76 -1.86
N ILE A 38 -2.91 -2.79 -3.07
CA ILE A 38 -2.84 -3.95 -3.94
C ILE A 38 -1.96 -3.61 -5.12
N VAL A 39 -0.96 -4.46 -5.37
CA VAL A 39 -0.12 -4.35 -6.56
C VAL A 39 -0.08 -5.70 -7.25
N ASP A 40 0.32 -5.70 -8.52
CA ASP A 40 0.36 -6.93 -9.28
C ASP A 40 1.74 -7.20 -9.86
N SER A 41 2.77 -6.68 -9.23
CA SER A 41 4.15 -6.84 -9.69
C SER A 41 5.05 -7.09 -8.48
N PRO A 42 5.97 -8.07 -8.58
CA PRO A 42 6.92 -8.30 -7.48
C PRO A 42 7.79 -7.07 -7.21
N THR A 43 8.15 -6.35 -8.26
CA THR A 43 8.97 -5.16 -8.08
C THR A 43 8.21 -4.09 -7.32
N ALA A 44 6.94 -3.86 -7.68
CA ALA A 44 6.14 -2.89 -6.98
C ALA A 44 5.93 -3.30 -5.52
N LYS A 45 5.69 -4.60 -5.30
CA LYS A 45 5.52 -5.11 -3.95
C LYS A 45 6.73 -4.78 -3.10
N GLU A 46 7.91 -5.02 -3.65
CA GLU A 46 9.13 -4.81 -2.89
C GLU A 46 9.36 -3.33 -2.60
N ASN A 47 9.16 -2.49 -3.61
CA ASN A 47 9.40 -1.06 -3.44
C ASN A 47 8.43 -0.45 -2.44
N VAL A 48 7.16 -0.81 -2.54
CA VAL A 48 6.16 -0.28 -1.64
C VAL A 48 6.39 -0.77 -0.21
N SER A 49 6.75 -2.05 -0.08
CA SER A 49 7.03 -2.62 1.23
C SER A 49 8.20 -1.89 1.90
N ASN A 50 9.25 -1.66 1.14
CA ASN A 50 10.42 -0.97 1.69
C ASN A 50 10.08 0.46 2.11
N TYR A 51 9.26 1.13 1.32
CA TYR A 51 8.88 2.49 1.66
C TYR A 51 8.08 2.50 2.96
N GLY A 52 7.12 1.59 3.10
CA GLY A 52 6.33 1.52 4.32
C GLY A 52 7.18 1.27 5.55
N LYS A 53 8.15 0.38 5.42
CA LYS A 53 9.04 0.10 6.54
C LYS A 53 9.86 1.32 6.93
N LYS A 54 10.31 2.07 5.94
CA LYS A 54 11.07 3.28 6.21
C LYS A 54 10.23 4.31 6.95
N GLN A 55 8.94 4.31 6.71
CA GLN A 55 8.05 5.25 7.40
C GLN A 55 7.64 4.76 8.79
N GLY A 56 8.16 3.60 9.21
CA GLY A 56 7.88 3.12 10.55
C GLY A 56 6.68 2.22 10.65
N TYR A 57 6.18 1.72 9.53
CA TYR A 57 5.03 0.83 9.53
C TYR A 57 5.46 -0.62 9.52
N ASN A 58 4.63 -1.48 10.11
CA ASN A 58 4.76 -2.90 9.95
C ASN A 58 4.05 -3.29 8.66
N VAL A 59 4.66 -4.17 7.88
CA VAL A 59 4.13 -4.53 6.58
C VAL A 59 3.81 -6.01 6.56
N ASN A 60 2.56 -6.34 6.26
CA ASN A 60 2.15 -7.71 6.01
C ASN A 60 1.78 -7.84 4.55
N ILE A 61 2.23 -8.91 3.92
CA ILE A 61 2.00 -9.12 2.50
C ILE A 61 1.28 -10.43 2.30
N THR A 62 0.18 -10.40 1.55
CA THR A 62 -0.53 -11.59 1.14
C THR A 62 -0.52 -11.66 -0.36
N GLU A 63 -0.27 -12.83 -0.89
CA GLU A 63 -0.25 -13.04 -2.34
C GLU A 63 -1.43 -13.92 -2.72
N GLN A 64 -2.12 -13.55 -3.79
CA GLN A 64 -3.23 -14.32 -4.27
C GLN A 64 -3.42 -14.06 -5.76
N ASN A 65 -3.34 -15.12 -6.58
CA ASN A 65 -3.58 -15.01 -8.03
C ASN A 65 -2.71 -13.96 -8.71
N GLY A 66 -1.44 -13.86 -8.29
CA GLY A 66 -0.53 -12.92 -8.92
C GLY A 66 -0.68 -11.51 -8.44
N GLU A 67 -1.51 -11.29 -7.44
CA GLU A 67 -1.67 -9.96 -6.85
C GLU A 67 -1.17 -10.00 -5.42
N TYR A 68 -0.64 -8.87 -4.97
CA TYR A 68 -0.09 -8.76 -3.62
C TYR A 68 -0.84 -7.69 -2.87
N THR A 69 -1.37 -8.06 -1.71
CA THR A 69 -2.03 -7.09 -0.83
C THR A 69 -1.07 -6.80 0.32
N LEU A 70 -0.70 -5.53 0.44
CA LEU A 70 0.18 -5.11 1.51
C LEU A 70 -0.62 -4.34 2.53
N THR A 71 -0.48 -4.75 3.79
CA THR A 71 -1.15 -4.10 4.89
C THR A 71 -0.10 -3.41 5.74
N PHE A 72 -0.26 -2.11 5.92
CA PHE A 72 0.67 -1.30 6.69
C PHE A 72 0.00 -0.89 7.98
N THR A 73 0.63 -1.23 9.10
CA THR A 73 0.08 -0.87 10.41
C THR A 73 1.16 -0.25 11.27
N LYS A 74 0.72 0.60 12.16
CA LYS A 74 1.62 1.24 13.10
C LYS A 74 1.32 0.87 14.52
#